data_6daec50274a64a77b45c8faedc2dff0c
#
_entry.id   6daec50274a64a77b45c8faedc2dff0c
#
_cell.length_a   1.000
_cell.length_b   1.000
_cell.length_c   1.000
_cell.angle_alpha   90.00
_cell.angle_beta   90.00
_cell.angle_gamma   90.00
#
_symmetry.space_group_name_H-M   'P 1'
#
loop_
_entity.id
_entity.type
_entity.pdbx_description
1 polymer ?
#
loop_
_entity_poly.entity_id
_entity_poly.type
_entity_poly.pdbx_seq_one_letter_code
_entity_poly.pdbx_strand_id
1 'polypeptide(L)'
;MEHKTLKDLLKEANSSIQTVSPNEAMNLTGDNNFLFIDLRDKSELLKSRKIPGAISCPRGMLEFFIDNKSPYHKEIFTQEKNFIFYCASGLRSSLGTQTALKMGVSKVSNLSGGFAEWVKSGGDIERIK
;
A
#
# COMPACT_ATOMS: atom_id res chain seq x y z
N MET A 1 31.29 9.55 -7.01
CA MET A 1 30.03 9.55 -6.24
C MET A 1 29.35 8.21 -6.37
N GLU A 2 29.02 7.62 -5.25
CA GLU A 2 28.30 6.37 -5.25
C GLU A 2 26.79 6.65 -5.27
N HIS A 3 26.09 5.90 -6.10
CA HIS A 3 24.64 5.98 -6.18
C HIS A 3 24.03 4.78 -5.49
N LYS A 4 22.96 5.01 -4.75
CA LYS A 4 22.13 3.92 -4.30
C LYS A 4 21.26 3.48 -5.48
N THR A 5 21.15 2.18 -5.67
CA THR A 5 20.30 1.62 -6.70
C THR A 5 18.89 1.41 -6.16
N LEU A 6 17.93 1.17 -7.05
CA LEU A 6 16.59 0.78 -6.64
C LEU A 6 16.65 -0.49 -5.76
N LYS A 7 17.52 -1.43 -6.13
CA LYS A 7 17.72 -2.66 -5.35
C LYS A 7 18.16 -2.35 -3.92
N ASP A 8 19.07 -1.38 -3.76
CA ASP A 8 19.52 -0.95 -2.43
C ASP A 8 18.37 -0.35 -1.62
N LEU A 9 17.58 0.51 -2.24
CA LEU A 9 16.43 1.15 -1.57
C LEU A 9 15.39 0.11 -1.14
N LEU A 10 15.12 -0.86 -2.00
CA LEU A 10 14.17 -1.93 -1.68
C LEU A 10 14.68 -2.81 -0.55
N LYS A 11 15.96 -3.12 -0.55
CA LYS A 11 16.58 -3.90 0.52
C LYS A 11 16.45 -3.16 1.86
N GLU A 12 16.75 -1.88 1.88
CA GLU A 12 16.64 -1.05 3.08
C GLU A 12 15.19 -0.99 3.56
N ALA A 13 14.24 -0.75 2.64
CA ALA A 13 12.83 -0.69 2.99
C ALA A 13 12.35 -2.02 3.57
N ASN A 14 12.64 -3.12 2.90
CA ASN A 14 12.18 -4.45 3.32
C ASN A 14 12.77 -4.88 4.66
N SER A 15 13.92 -4.34 5.05
CA SER A 15 14.52 -4.63 6.34
C SER A 15 13.83 -3.92 7.50
N SER A 16 13.06 -2.87 7.22
CA SER A 16 12.45 -2.01 8.25
C SER A 16 10.93 -2.09 8.31
N ILE A 17 10.30 -2.75 7.34
CA ILE A 17 8.83 -2.82 7.27
C ILE A 17 8.33 -4.21 7.61
N GLN A 18 7.04 -4.29 7.92
CA GLN A 18 6.33 -5.56 8.04
C GLN A 18 5.68 -5.89 6.70
N THR A 19 5.60 -7.16 6.39
CA THR A 19 4.90 -7.65 5.21
C THR A 19 3.84 -8.64 5.61
N VAL A 20 2.79 -8.73 4.79
CA VAL A 20 1.72 -9.70 4.98
C VAL A 20 1.54 -10.43 3.65
N SER A 21 1.34 -11.75 3.73
CA SER A 21 1.09 -12.53 2.52
C SER A 21 -0.35 -12.35 2.04
N PRO A 22 -0.61 -12.60 0.74
CA PRO A 22 -1.99 -12.58 0.25
C PRO A 22 -2.92 -13.50 1.04
N ASN A 23 -2.46 -14.70 1.40
CA ASN A 23 -3.28 -15.64 2.14
C ASN A 23 -3.69 -15.11 3.52
N GLU A 24 -2.76 -14.46 4.22
CA GLU A 24 -3.06 -13.82 5.50
C GLU A 24 -4.01 -12.63 5.29
N ALA A 25 -3.73 -11.81 4.29
CA ALA A 25 -4.48 -10.59 4.03
C ALA A 25 -5.92 -10.85 3.57
N MET A 26 -6.17 -11.98 2.90
CA MET A 26 -7.52 -12.33 2.45
C MET A 26 -8.53 -12.41 3.59
N ASN A 27 -8.08 -12.78 4.77
CA ASN A 27 -8.94 -12.87 5.94
C ASN A 27 -9.23 -11.51 6.56
N LEU A 28 -8.62 -10.45 6.06
CA LEU A 28 -8.72 -9.11 6.63
C LEU A 28 -9.64 -8.18 5.82
N THR A 29 -10.08 -8.62 4.64
CA THR A 29 -11.05 -7.85 3.86
C THR A 29 -12.38 -7.83 4.61
N GLY A 30 -12.99 -6.65 4.70
CA GLY A 30 -14.24 -6.48 5.44
C GLY A 30 -14.06 -6.30 6.95
N ASP A 31 -12.87 -6.48 7.47
CA ASP A 31 -12.57 -6.21 8.88
C ASP A 31 -12.36 -4.70 9.04
N ASN A 32 -13.20 -4.07 9.86
CA ASN A 32 -13.18 -2.62 10.06
C ASN A 32 -11.86 -2.10 10.69
N ASN A 33 -11.05 -2.98 11.26
CA ASN A 33 -9.76 -2.58 11.83
C ASN A 33 -8.65 -2.52 10.78
N PHE A 34 -8.93 -2.95 9.56
CA PHE A 34 -7.95 -3.00 8.46
C PHE A 34 -8.42 -2.18 7.29
N LEU A 35 -7.49 -1.52 6.62
CA LEU A 35 -7.78 -0.73 5.43
C LEU A 35 -6.71 -0.96 4.38
N PHE A 36 -7.11 -1.43 3.21
CA PHE A 36 -6.19 -1.63 2.09
C PHE A 36 -6.02 -0.31 1.34
N ILE A 37 -4.78 0.07 1.08
CA ILE A 37 -4.43 1.29 0.35
C ILE A 37 -3.72 0.90 -0.93
N ASP A 38 -4.30 1.26 -2.05
CA ASP A 38 -3.78 0.95 -3.38
C ASP A 38 -2.89 2.09 -3.86
N LEU A 39 -1.60 1.82 -4.02
CA LEU A 39 -0.60 2.82 -4.41
C LEU A 39 -0.37 2.87 -5.93
N ARG A 40 -1.16 2.13 -6.71
CA ARG A 40 -1.03 2.12 -8.16
C ARG A 40 -1.54 3.42 -8.76
N ASP A 41 -1.11 3.70 -9.99
CA ASP A 41 -1.62 4.85 -10.73
C ASP A 41 -3.05 4.62 -11.20
N LYS A 42 -3.79 5.72 -11.38
CA LYS A 42 -5.17 5.66 -11.83
C LYS A 42 -5.33 4.89 -13.14
N SER A 43 -4.37 5.04 -14.06
CA SER A 43 -4.40 4.32 -15.33
C SER A 43 -4.35 2.81 -15.15
N GLU A 44 -3.62 2.32 -14.16
CA GLU A 44 -3.57 0.90 -13.83
C GLU A 44 -4.91 0.43 -13.26
N LEU A 45 -5.51 1.25 -12.41
CA LEU A 45 -6.82 0.95 -11.81
C LEU A 45 -7.90 0.82 -12.88
N LEU A 46 -7.88 1.67 -13.90
CA LEU A 46 -8.90 1.65 -14.95
C LEU A 46 -8.80 0.41 -15.84
N LYS A 47 -7.60 -0.17 -15.97
CA LYS A 47 -7.37 -1.37 -16.78
C LYS A 47 -7.54 -2.66 -16.00
N SER A 48 -7.54 -2.56 -14.71
CA SER A 48 -7.50 -3.69 -13.81
C SER A 48 -8.61 -3.50 -12.78
N ARG A 49 -8.58 -4.32 -11.74
CA ARG A 49 -9.54 -4.27 -10.64
C ARG A 49 -8.76 -3.96 -9.37
N LYS A 50 -9.43 -3.84 -8.27
CA LYS A 50 -8.79 -3.57 -7.00
C LYS A 50 -9.23 -4.59 -5.95
N ILE A 51 -8.53 -4.60 -4.82
CA ILE A 51 -8.97 -5.35 -3.64
C ILE A 51 -10.23 -4.67 -3.11
N PRO A 52 -11.27 -5.44 -2.75
CA PRO A 52 -12.53 -4.85 -2.27
C PRO A 52 -12.30 -3.88 -1.10
N GLY A 53 -12.91 -2.71 -1.21
CA GLY A 53 -12.81 -1.67 -0.18
C GLY A 53 -11.53 -0.87 -0.17
N ALA A 54 -10.57 -1.16 -1.04
CA ALA A 54 -9.29 -0.46 -1.07
C ALA A 54 -9.49 1.02 -1.45
N ILE A 55 -8.72 1.88 -0.78
CA ILE A 55 -8.70 3.32 -1.03
C ILE A 55 -7.52 3.61 -1.94
N SER A 56 -7.75 4.38 -3.01
CA SER A 56 -6.70 4.78 -3.93
C SER A 56 -5.85 5.90 -3.34
N CYS A 57 -4.56 5.70 -3.33
CA CYS A 57 -3.58 6.70 -2.94
C CYS A 57 -2.35 6.50 -3.81
N PRO A 58 -2.32 7.11 -5.01
CA PRO A 58 -1.16 6.94 -5.90
C PRO A 58 0.15 7.24 -5.17
N ARG A 59 1.19 6.45 -5.46
CA ARG A 59 2.47 6.59 -4.74
C ARG A 59 2.98 8.03 -4.73
N GLY A 60 2.80 8.74 -5.83
CA GLY A 60 3.25 10.13 -5.95
C GLY A 60 2.51 11.11 -5.03
N MET A 61 1.38 10.71 -4.46
CA MET A 61 0.59 11.55 -3.56
C MET A 61 0.65 11.08 -2.11
N LEU A 62 1.37 10.01 -1.82
CA LEU A 62 1.34 9.39 -0.49
C LEU A 62 1.70 10.38 0.63
N GLU A 63 2.82 11.07 0.49
CA GLU A 63 3.28 12.02 1.51
C GLU A 63 2.28 13.16 1.69
N PHE A 64 1.68 13.60 0.59
CA PHE A 64 0.69 14.69 0.62
C PHE A 64 -0.60 14.26 1.30
N PHE A 65 -0.99 13.00 1.15
CA PHE A 65 -2.21 12.47 1.77
C PHE A 65 -2.02 12.19 3.25
N ILE A 66 -0.81 11.80 3.66
CA ILE A 66 -0.52 11.47 5.07
C ILE A 66 -0.36 12.73 5.92
N ASP A 67 0.34 13.74 5.41
CA ASP A 67 0.65 14.95 6.18
C ASP A 67 -0.62 15.74 6.48
N ASN A 68 -0.98 15.88 7.76
CA ASN A 68 -2.20 16.58 8.17
C ASN A 68 -2.14 18.09 7.97
N LYS A 69 -0.98 18.62 7.62
CA LYS A 69 -0.79 20.05 7.29
C LYS A 69 -0.77 20.29 5.79
N SER A 70 -0.81 19.22 5.00
CA SER A 70 -0.87 19.32 3.55
C SER A 70 -2.28 19.70 3.10
N PRO A 71 -2.42 20.52 2.03
CA PRO A 71 -3.74 20.84 1.47
C PRO A 71 -4.42 19.62 0.84
N TYR A 72 -3.67 18.53 0.63
CA TYR A 72 -4.19 17.29 0.03
C TYR A 72 -4.43 16.18 1.05
N HIS A 73 -4.32 16.49 2.33
CA HIS A 73 -4.47 15.50 3.40
C HIS A 73 -5.77 14.70 3.29
N LYS A 74 -5.66 13.40 3.54
CA LYS A 74 -6.81 12.48 3.63
C LYS A 74 -6.94 11.99 5.06
N GLU A 75 -8.11 12.22 5.63
CA GLU A 75 -8.36 11.90 7.04
C GLU A 75 -8.27 10.41 7.38
N ILE A 76 -8.37 9.54 6.40
CA ILE A 76 -8.22 8.10 6.64
C ILE A 76 -6.89 7.78 7.33
N PHE A 77 -5.84 8.58 7.09
CA PHE A 77 -4.53 8.36 7.69
C PHE A 77 -4.43 8.81 9.14
N THR A 78 -5.42 9.52 9.65
CA THR A 78 -5.49 9.89 11.07
C THR A 78 -6.28 8.86 11.89
N GLN A 79 -6.94 7.92 11.24
CA GLN A 79 -7.70 6.89 11.93
C GLN A 79 -6.79 5.82 12.46
N GLU A 80 -7.18 5.22 13.58
CA GLU A 80 -6.42 4.11 14.19
C GLU A 80 -6.79 2.80 13.50
N LYS A 81 -6.31 2.66 12.28
CA LYS A 81 -6.49 1.45 11.48
C LYS A 81 -5.16 0.78 11.26
N ASN A 82 -5.21 -0.50 10.92
CA ASN A 82 -4.06 -1.23 10.40
C ASN A 82 -4.11 -1.09 8.88
N PHE A 83 -3.14 -0.39 8.31
CA PHE A 83 -3.08 -0.17 6.88
C PHE A 83 -2.30 -1.27 6.18
N ILE A 84 -2.82 -1.74 5.06
CA ILE A 84 -2.12 -2.68 4.20
C ILE A 84 -1.94 -1.99 2.85
N PHE A 85 -0.69 -1.65 2.55
CA PHE A 85 -0.34 -0.98 1.29
C PHE A 85 -0.04 -2.01 0.22
N TYR A 86 -0.46 -1.76 -1.01
CA TYR A 86 -0.12 -2.61 -2.12
C TYR A 86 0.01 -1.83 -3.42
N CYS A 87 0.73 -2.42 -4.37
CA CYS A 87 0.81 -1.95 -5.73
C CYS A 87 0.72 -3.16 -6.66
N ALA A 88 1.19 -3.08 -7.88
CA ALA A 88 1.07 -4.21 -8.81
C ALA A 88 1.89 -5.42 -8.37
N SER A 89 3.15 -5.20 -7.95
CA SER A 89 4.09 -6.29 -7.61
C SER A 89 4.70 -6.17 -6.22
N GLY A 90 4.33 -5.16 -5.46
CA GLY A 90 4.82 -4.96 -4.09
C GLY A 90 6.05 -4.06 -3.96
N LEU A 91 6.62 -3.56 -5.06
CA LEU A 91 7.85 -2.78 -5.03
C LEU A 91 7.62 -1.31 -4.64
N ARG A 92 6.72 -0.63 -5.33
CA ARG A 92 6.36 0.76 -4.99
C ARG A 92 5.76 0.82 -3.59
N SER A 93 4.96 -0.17 -3.23
CA SER A 93 4.33 -0.21 -1.91
C SER A 93 5.31 -0.56 -0.80
N SER A 94 6.39 -1.29 -1.10
CA SER A 94 7.47 -1.51 -0.14
C SER A 94 8.11 -0.17 0.25
N LEU A 95 8.46 0.64 -0.74
CA LEU A 95 9.00 1.99 -0.49
C LEU A 95 7.97 2.89 0.19
N GLY A 96 6.71 2.79 -0.21
CA GLY A 96 5.62 3.57 0.39
C GLY A 96 5.38 3.21 1.84
N THR A 97 5.46 1.94 2.19
CA THR A 97 5.32 1.49 3.58
C THR A 97 6.43 2.08 4.45
N GLN A 98 7.66 2.05 3.97
CA GLN A 98 8.78 2.67 4.68
C GLN A 98 8.54 4.17 4.87
N THR A 99 8.09 4.87 3.83
CA THR A 99 7.78 6.29 3.91
C THR A 99 6.70 6.57 4.96
N ALA A 100 5.63 5.79 4.95
CA ALA A 100 4.55 5.96 5.93
C ALA A 100 5.05 5.79 7.36
N LEU A 101 5.89 4.78 7.61
CA LEU A 101 6.49 4.58 8.93
C LEU A 101 7.30 5.79 9.36
N LYS A 102 8.12 6.34 8.46
CA LYS A 102 8.92 7.54 8.75
C LYS A 102 8.05 8.75 9.07
N MET A 103 6.86 8.81 8.52
CA MET A 103 5.92 9.91 8.74
C MET A 103 5.02 9.69 9.96
N GLY A 104 5.20 8.58 10.69
CA GLY A 104 4.46 8.33 11.91
C GLY A 104 3.25 7.42 11.79
N VAL A 105 3.00 6.85 10.62
CA VAL A 105 1.95 5.83 10.45
C VAL A 105 2.52 4.51 10.93
N SER A 106 2.24 4.15 12.18
CA SER A 106 2.91 3.02 12.85
C SER A 106 2.34 1.66 12.50
N LYS A 107 1.05 1.58 12.19
CA LYS A 107 0.36 0.32 11.91
C LYS A 107 0.18 0.16 10.41
N VAL A 108 1.26 -0.17 9.73
CA VAL A 108 1.26 -0.33 8.27
C VAL A 108 2.11 -1.51 7.87
N SER A 109 1.62 -2.27 6.90
CA SER A 109 2.31 -3.43 6.32
C SER A 109 2.23 -3.36 4.80
N ASN A 110 3.17 -4.03 4.13
CA ASN A 110 3.18 -4.18 2.68
C ASN A 110 2.61 -5.54 2.29
N LEU A 111 1.73 -5.56 1.31
CA LEU A 111 1.21 -6.81 0.75
C LEU A 111 2.28 -7.43 -0.15
N SER A 112 2.82 -8.55 0.28
CA SER A 112 3.88 -9.27 -0.42
C SER A 112 3.40 -9.68 -1.82
N GLY A 113 4.19 -9.34 -2.84
CA GLY A 113 3.86 -9.67 -4.23
C GLY A 113 2.74 -8.81 -4.85
N GLY A 114 2.12 -7.95 -4.07
CA GLY A 114 1.15 -6.99 -4.55
C GLY A 114 -0.12 -7.60 -5.12
N PHE A 115 -0.78 -6.82 -5.97
CA PHE A 115 -2.04 -7.23 -6.58
C PHE A 115 -1.91 -8.49 -7.45
N ALA A 116 -0.76 -8.65 -8.12
CA ALA A 116 -0.51 -9.83 -8.94
C ALA A 116 -0.59 -11.12 -8.13
N GLU A 117 0.09 -11.16 -6.99
CA GLU A 117 0.05 -12.34 -6.11
C GLU A 117 -1.31 -12.50 -5.43
N TRP A 118 -1.98 -11.40 -5.12
CA TRP A 118 -3.33 -11.43 -4.57
C TRP A 118 -4.28 -12.17 -5.51
N VAL A 119 -4.29 -11.80 -6.79
CA VAL A 119 -5.14 -12.43 -7.80
C VAL A 119 -4.76 -13.90 -7.98
N LYS A 120 -3.46 -14.17 -8.09
CA LYS A 120 -2.94 -15.53 -8.27
C LYS A 120 -3.31 -16.44 -7.11
N SER A 121 -3.40 -15.90 -5.90
CA SER A 121 -3.75 -16.64 -4.70
C SER A 121 -5.27 -16.79 -4.51
N GLY A 122 -6.07 -16.25 -5.40
CA GLY A 122 -7.52 -16.36 -5.36
C GLY A 122 -8.23 -15.30 -4.53
N GLY A 123 -7.57 -14.18 -4.25
CA GLY A 123 -8.20 -13.08 -3.51
C GLY A 123 -9.34 -12.44 -4.29
N ASP A 124 -10.34 -11.94 -3.57
CA ASP A 124 -11.47 -11.26 -4.18
C ASP A 124 -11.05 -9.96 -4.83
N ILE A 125 -11.72 -9.60 -5.91
CA ILE A 125 -11.46 -8.35 -6.64
C ILE A 125 -12.78 -7.68 -6.95
N GLU A 126 -12.76 -6.35 -7.03
CA GLU A 126 -13.92 -5.58 -7.44
C GLU A 126 -13.58 -4.63 -8.58
N ARG A 127 -14.57 -4.35 -9.40
CA ARG A 127 -14.42 -3.40 -10.49
C ARG A 127 -14.48 -1.98 -9.98
N ILE A 128 -13.71 -1.12 -10.63
CA ILE A 128 -13.76 0.31 -10.40
C ILE A 128 -14.76 0.90 -11.37
N LYS A 129 -15.72 1.60 -10.81
CA LYS A 129 -16.74 2.27 -11.60
C LYS A 129 -16.32 3.65 -12.03
#